data_f133de21f3a47be3e25f66a1d77055ff
#
_entry.id   f133de21f3a47be3e25f66a1d77055ff
#
_cell.length_a   1.000
_cell.length_b   1.000
_cell.length_c   1.000
_cell.angle_alpha   90.00
_cell.angle_beta   90.00
_cell.angle_gamma   90.00
#
_symmetry.space_group_name_H-M   'P 1'
#
loop_
_entity.id
_entity.type
_entity.pdbx_description
1 polymer ?
#
loop_
_entity_poly.entity_id
_entity_poly.type
_entity_poly.pdbx_seq_one_letter_code
_entity_poly.pdbx_strand_id
1 'polypeptide(L)'
;MATQTAPTTVADRIAALDWTTLKAELDEVGHAQTPPVLRAAECRALAAEFDDGRFRSRVDMRRHRFGEGEYKYFNSPLPALVDEARRALYPPLAEVANGWARRLGQDAPYPADLEAFLERCHAAGQTRPTPLLLRYFAGGHNTLHQDLYGDVAFPLQAVTALNRAGTDFAGGQFVLVEQRPRAQSRAHVIDLERGAFLLFPTRERPVDGTRGAYRTTMRHGVATVTAGERMTLGIIFHDAA
;
A
#
# COMPACT_ATOMS: atom_id res chain seq x y z
N MET A 1 15.84 -27.24 -28.00
CA MET A 1 14.48 -26.63 -27.94
C MET A 1 14.41 -25.81 -26.68
N ALA A 2 14.48 -24.49 -26.79
CA ALA A 2 14.32 -23.61 -25.63
C ALA A 2 12.84 -23.59 -25.25
N THR A 3 12.52 -24.08 -24.07
CA THR A 3 11.20 -23.92 -23.45
C THR A 3 10.98 -22.42 -23.21
N GLN A 4 10.21 -21.79 -24.07
CA GLN A 4 9.72 -20.43 -23.89
C GLN A 4 8.79 -20.48 -22.68
N THR A 5 9.31 -20.10 -21.52
CA THR A 5 8.48 -19.91 -20.32
C THR A 5 7.44 -18.85 -20.66
N ALA A 6 6.16 -19.21 -20.57
CA ALA A 6 5.06 -18.26 -20.74
C ALA A 6 5.27 -17.03 -19.82
N PRO A 7 4.95 -15.81 -20.26
CA PRO A 7 5.09 -14.64 -19.40
C PRO A 7 4.21 -14.82 -18.17
N THR A 8 4.82 -14.97 -17.00
CA THR A 8 4.12 -15.09 -15.73
C THR A 8 3.35 -13.79 -15.49
N THR A 9 2.07 -13.91 -15.10
CA THR A 9 1.21 -12.79 -14.74
C THR A 9 1.70 -12.11 -13.44
N VAL A 10 1.15 -10.97 -13.09
CA VAL A 10 1.44 -10.32 -11.78
C VAL A 10 0.97 -11.24 -10.65
N ALA A 11 -0.20 -11.88 -10.81
CA ALA A 11 -0.74 -12.82 -9.84
C ALA A 11 0.20 -14.00 -9.60
N ASP A 12 0.77 -14.60 -10.66
CA ASP A 12 1.74 -15.71 -10.52
C ASP A 12 2.98 -15.27 -9.73
N ARG A 13 3.51 -14.07 -10.00
CA ARG A 13 4.67 -13.53 -9.30
C ARG A 13 4.38 -13.24 -7.83
N ILE A 14 3.19 -12.74 -7.50
CA ILE A 14 2.72 -12.53 -6.12
C ILE A 14 2.52 -13.87 -5.41
N ALA A 15 1.94 -14.85 -6.07
CA ALA A 15 1.74 -16.19 -5.50
C ALA A 15 3.07 -16.91 -5.20
N ALA A 16 4.12 -16.63 -5.97
CA ALA A 16 5.45 -17.20 -5.80
C ALA A 16 6.31 -16.54 -4.70
N LEU A 17 5.81 -15.48 -4.03
CA LEU A 17 6.52 -14.80 -2.93
C LEU A 17 6.64 -15.72 -1.70
N ASP A 18 7.70 -15.53 -0.92
CA ASP A 18 7.81 -16.15 0.40
C ASP A 18 6.90 -15.45 1.43
N TRP A 19 5.63 -15.82 1.38
CA TRP A 19 4.62 -15.28 2.29
C TRP A 19 4.88 -15.65 3.76
N THR A 20 5.64 -16.70 4.05
CA THR A 20 6.01 -17.06 5.42
C THR A 20 6.91 -15.99 6.02
N THR A 21 7.97 -15.60 5.30
CA THR A 21 8.87 -14.51 5.73
C THR A 21 8.14 -13.17 5.77
N LEU A 22 7.37 -12.80 4.74
CA LEU A 22 6.65 -11.51 4.69
C LEU A 22 5.64 -11.36 5.84
N LYS A 23 4.91 -12.44 6.20
CA LYS A 23 3.98 -12.43 7.34
C LYS A 23 4.72 -12.28 8.66
N ALA A 24 5.87 -12.96 8.84
CA ALA A 24 6.69 -12.82 10.03
C ALA A 24 7.21 -11.39 10.22
N GLU A 25 7.69 -10.75 9.16
CA GLU A 25 8.14 -9.35 9.18
C GLU A 25 6.99 -8.38 9.51
N LEU A 26 5.81 -8.56 8.92
CA LEU A 26 4.61 -7.78 9.25
C LEU A 26 4.24 -7.90 10.72
N ASP A 27 4.33 -9.09 11.29
CA ASP A 27 4.06 -9.32 12.71
C ASP A 27 5.13 -8.73 13.62
N GLU A 28 6.42 -8.84 13.26
CA GLU A 28 7.54 -8.40 14.09
C GLU A 28 7.72 -6.87 14.05
N VAL A 29 7.89 -6.31 12.85
CA VAL A 29 8.25 -4.89 12.69
C VAL A 29 7.12 -4.03 12.11
N GLY A 30 6.02 -4.64 11.66
CA GLY A 30 4.85 -3.93 11.13
C GLY A 30 4.96 -3.53 9.67
N HIS A 31 5.98 -3.95 8.96
CA HIS A 31 6.09 -3.77 7.51
C HIS A 31 6.95 -4.87 6.90
N ALA A 32 6.72 -5.16 5.62
CA ALA A 32 7.52 -6.10 4.85
C ALA A 32 7.67 -5.58 3.42
N GLN A 33 8.84 -5.75 2.80
CA GLN A 33 9.04 -5.39 1.40
C GLN A 33 9.30 -6.65 0.57
N THR A 34 8.53 -6.83 -0.49
CA THR A 34 8.72 -7.96 -1.41
C THR A 34 9.96 -7.74 -2.28
N PRO A 35 10.53 -8.77 -2.90
CA PRO A 35 11.33 -8.60 -4.11
C PRO A 35 10.51 -7.86 -5.20
N PRO A 36 11.17 -7.31 -6.26
CA PRO A 36 10.44 -6.70 -7.38
C PRO A 36 9.44 -7.65 -8.02
N VAL A 37 8.15 -7.32 -7.91
CA VAL A 37 7.01 -8.05 -8.51
C VAL A 37 6.66 -7.45 -9.87
N LEU A 38 6.57 -6.12 -9.96
CA LEU A 38 6.31 -5.44 -11.22
C LEU A 38 7.59 -5.32 -12.04
N ARG A 39 7.49 -5.67 -13.31
CA ARG A 39 8.59 -5.50 -14.26
C ARG A 39 8.82 -4.02 -14.57
N ALA A 40 10.03 -3.67 -14.97
CA ALA A 40 10.36 -2.30 -15.32
C ALA A 40 9.44 -1.69 -16.42
N ALA A 41 9.01 -2.50 -17.38
CA ALA A 41 8.08 -2.08 -18.43
C ALA A 41 6.68 -1.80 -17.87
N GLU A 42 6.21 -2.64 -16.93
CA GLU A 42 4.92 -2.47 -16.25
C GLU A 42 4.91 -1.21 -15.38
N CYS A 43 6.01 -0.96 -14.65
CA CYS A 43 6.16 0.29 -13.87
C CYS A 43 6.11 1.53 -14.77
N ARG A 44 6.81 1.52 -15.92
CA ARG A 44 6.77 2.64 -16.87
C ARG A 44 5.38 2.84 -17.47
N ALA A 45 4.68 1.76 -17.82
CA ALA A 45 3.34 1.84 -18.36
C ALA A 45 2.36 2.45 -17.35
N LEU A 46 2.41 2.03 -16.07
CA LEU A 46 1.60 2.62 -15.01
C LEU A 46 1.94 4.09 -14.76
N ALA A 47 3.24 4.46 -14.77
CA ALA A 47 3.63 5.85 -14.61
C ALA A 47 3.08 6.73 -15.74
N ALA A 48 3.10 6.24 -16.98
CA ALA A 48 2.55 6.96 -18.13
C ALA A 48 1.02 7.17 -18.04
N GLU A 49 0.29 6.28 -17.35
CA GLU A 49 -1.15 6.45 -17.14
C GLU A 49 -1.50 7.70 -16.34
N PHE A 50 -0.55 8.27 -15.59
CA PHE A 50 -0.83 9.45 -14.77
C PHE A 50 -1.42 10.61 -15.58
N ASP A 51 -1.07 10.76 -16.84
CA ASP A 51 -1.49 11.88 -17.69
C ASP A 51 -2.62 11.54 -18.67
N ASP A 52 -3.14 10.29 -18.71
CA ASP A 52 -4.11 9.83 -19.70
C ASP A 52 -5.61 10.05 -19.34
N GLY A 53 -5.90 10.56 -18.16
CA GLY A 53 -7.26 10.99 -17.79
C GLY A 53 -8.22 9.91 -17.25
N ARG A 54 -7.77 8.67 -17.03
CA ARG A 54 -8.61 7.56 -16.50
C ARG A 54 -8.81 7.59 -14.98
N PHE A 55 -8.90 8.77 -14.37
CA PHE A 55 -9.01 8.97 -12.95
C PHE A 55 -10.37 9.56 -12.57
N ARG A 56 -10.94 9.06 -11.46
CA ARG A 56 -12.17 9.61 -10.90
C ARG A 56 -11.95 10.93 -10.15
N SER A 57 -10.73 11.15 -9.67
CA SER A 57 -10.39 12.38 -8.96
C SER A 57 -8.90 12.67 -9.03
N ARG A 58 -8.58 13.95 -8.98
CA ARG A 58 -7.24 14.51 -8.87
C ARG A 58 -7.16 15.37 -7.63
N VAL A 59 -6.15 15.18 -6.80
CA VAL A 59 -5.94 15.94 -5.57
C VAL A 59 -4.56 16.60 -5.59
N ASP A 60 -4.56 17.93 -5.49
CA ASP A 60 -3.37 18.73 -5.18
C ASP A 60 -3.22 18.77 -3.65
N MET A 61 -2.15 18.16 -3.13
CA MET A 61 -1.93 18.01 -1.69
C MET A 61 -1.81 19.34 -0.95
N ARG A 62 -1.28 20.39 -1.60
CA ARG A 62 -1.12 21.73 -0.99
C ARG A 62 -2.46 22.31 -0.57
N ARG A 63 -3.51 22.12 -1.38
CA ARG A 63 -4.86 22.65 -1.10
C ARG A 63 -5.48 22.07 0.15
N HIS A 64 -5.05 20.88 0.56
CA HIS A 64 -5.59 20.14 1.70
C HIS A 64 -4.63 20.08 2.89
N ARG A 65 -3.44 20.72 2.80
CA ARG A 65 -2.38 20.65 3.81
C ARG A 65 -1.86 19.22 4.07
N PHE A 66 -1.93 18.35 3.04
CA PHE A 66 -1.43 16.99 3.10
C PHE A 66 0.07 16.89 2.81
N GLY A 67 0.67 17.96 2.35
CA GLY A 67 2.04 18.04 1.89
C GLY A 67 2.15 18.78 0.56
N GLU A 68 3.10 18.37 -0.27
CA GLU A 68 3.33 18.92 -1.59
C GLU A 68 3.50 17.80 -2.62
N GLY A 69 2.59 17.72 -3.57
CA GLY A 69 2.51 16.69 -4.60
C GLY A 69 1.11 16.57 -5.14
N GLU A 70 0.92 15.58 -5.96
CA GLU A 70 -0.35 15.28 -6.61
C GLU A 70 -0.63 13.79 -6.53
N TYR A 71 -1.90 13.42 -6.30
CA TYR A 71 -2.34 12.06 -6.48
C TYR A 71 -3.67 11.98 -7.21
N LYS A 72 -3.86 10.83 -7.87
CA LYS A 72 -5.05 10.56 -8.67
C LYS A 72 -5.58 9.17 -8.36
N TYR A 73 -6.84 9.09 -7.92
CA TYR A 73 -7.54 7.81 -7.75
C TYR A 73 -8.02 7.28 -9.10
N PHE A 74 -7.74 6.03 -9.37
CA PHE A 74 -8.28 5.37 -10.57
C PHE A 74 -9.81 5.35 -10.56
N ASN A 75 -10.37 5.40 -11.77
CA ASN A 75 -11.79 5.14 -11.98
C ASN A 75 -12.06 3.63 -12.12
N SER A 76 -13.31 3.23 -12.00
CA SER A 76 -13.74 1.87 -12.35
C SER A 76 -14.02 1.77 -13.86
N PRO A 77 -13.64 0.69 -14.56
CA PRO A 77 -12.82 -0.40 -14.07
C PRO A 77 -11.36 0.02 -13.85
N LEU A 78 -10.68 -0.62 -12.88
CA LEU A 78 -9.24 -0.42 -12.65
C LEU A 78 -8.42 -0.89 -13.88
N PRO A 79 -7.22 -0.32 -14.12
CA PRO A 79 -6.27 -0.92 -15.05
C PRO A 79 -6.02 -2.39 -14.70
N ALA A 80 -5.99 -3.26 -15.70
CA ALA A 80 -5.91 -4.71 -15.49
C ALA A 80 -4.75 -5.12 -14.56
N LEU A 81 -3.59 -4.50 -14.72
CA LEU A 81 -2.41 -4.75 -13.87
C LEU A 81 -2.64 -4.37 -12.40
N VAL A 82 -3.34 -3.27 -12.14
CA VAL A 82 -3.67 -2.79 -10.78
C VAL A 82 -4.71 -3.70 -10.13
N ASP A 83 -5.75 -4.07 -10.88
CA ASP A 83 -6.80 -4.98 -10.41
C ASP A 83 -6.23 -6.36 -10.09
N GLU A 84 -5.41 -6.92 -10.98
CA GLU A 84 -4.74 -8.21 -10.78
C GLU A 84 -3.84 -8.19 -9.53
N ALA A 85 -3.02 -7.15 -9.36
CA ALA A 85 -2.18 -7.01 -8.18
C ALA A 85 -3.00 -6.88 -6.89
N ARG A 86 -4.07 -6.05 -6.90
CA ARG A 86 -4.97 -5.87 -5.76
C ARG A 86 -5.62 -7.18 -5.32
N ARG A 87 -6.12 -7.97 -6.29
CA ARG A 87 -6.73 -9.28 -6.05
C ARG A 87 -5.75 -10.31 -5.52
N ALA A 88 -4.55 -10.35 -6.09
CA ALA A 88 -3.55 -11.34 -5.72
C ALA A 88 -2.89 -11.06 -4.35
N LEU A 89 -2.73 -9.78 -3.97
CA LEU A 89 -2.19 -9.40 -2.66
C LEU A 89 -3.19 -9.58 -1.51
N TYR A 90 -4.49 -9.49 -1.79
CA TYR A 90 -5.52 -9.51 -0.74
C TYR A 90 -5.56 -10.80 0.08
N PRO A 91 -5.66 -12.02 -0.49
CA PRO A 91 -5.83 -13.24 0.27
C PRO A 91 -4.75 -13.48 1.35
N PRO A 92 -3.44 -13.42 1.04
CA PRO A 92 -2.41 -13.61 2.06
C PRO A 92 -2.40 -12.48 3.09
N LEU A 93 -2.78 -11.24 2.72
CA LEU A 93 -2.92 -10.14 3.66
C LEU A 93 -4.17 -10.26 4.53
N ALA A 94 -5.25 -10.87 4.05
CA ALA A 94 -6.43 -11.19 4.85
C ALA A 94 -6.13 -12.22 5.95
N GLU A 95 -5.22 -13.17 5.69
CA GLU A 95 -4.74 -14.09 6.72
C GLU A 95 -3.99 -13.35 7.85
N VAL A 96 -3.09 -12.40 7.50
CA VAL A 96 -2.40 -11.55 8.47
C VAL A 96 -3.41 -10.71 9.25
N ALA A 97 -4.33 -10.05 8.56
CA ALA A 97 -5.36 -9.21 9.14
C ALA A 97 -6.24 -9.98 10.16
N ASN A 98 -6.65 -11.19 9.81
CA ASN A 98 -7.40 -12.07 10.71
C ASN A 98 -6.55 -12.58 11.87
N GLY A 99 -5.26 -12.83 11.66
CA GLY A 99 -4.30 -13.12 12.73
C GLY A 99 -4.19 -11.97 13.73
N TRP A 100 -4.07 -10.74 13.22
CA TRP A 100 -4.03 -9.53 14.04
C TRP A 100 -5.34 -9.29 14.82
N ALA A 101 -6.48 -9.50 14.17
CA ALA A 101 -7.79 -9.39 14.83
C ALA A 101 -7.88 -10.36 16.04
N ARG A 102 -7.54 -11.64 15.85
CA ARG A 102 -7.54 -12.64 16.94
C ARG A 102 -6.58 -12.26 18.08
N ARG A 103 -5.36 -11.77 17.78
CA ARG A 103 -4.41 -11.31 18.82
C ARG A 103 -4.98 -10.14 19.64
N LEU A 104 -5.86 -9.34 19.04
CA LEU A 104 -6.56 -8.23 19.72
C LEU A 104 -7.91 -8.61 20.33
N GLY A 105 -8.20 -9.91 20.42
CA GLY A 105 -9.46 -10.43 21.01
C GLY A 105 -10.70 -10.19 20.16
N GLN A 106 -10.53 -10.06 18.84
CA GLN A 106 -11.62 -9.90 17.88
C GLN A 106 -11.79 -11.18 17.06
N ASP A 107 -13.02 -11.44 16.59
CA ASP A 107 -13.27 -12.47 15.58
C ASP A 107 -12.50 -12.15 14.29
N ALA A 108 -12.32 -13.15 13.43
CA ALA A 108 -11.65 -12.99 12.13
C ALA A 108 -12.61 -12.35 11.10
N PRO A 109 -12.64 -10.99 10.96
CA PRO A 109 -13.72 -10.32 10.26
C PRO A 109 -13.49 -10.22 8.73
N TYR A 110 -12.30 -10.60 8.24
CA TYR A 110 -11.95 -10.40 6.83
C TYR A 110 -12.18 -11.67 6.02
N PRO A 111 -13.00 -11.62 4.93
CA PRO A 111 -13.20 -12.76 4.05
C PRO A 111 -11.91 -13.14 3.31
N ALA A 112 -11.87 -14.35 2.77
CA ALA A 112 -10.67 -14.87 2.09
C ALA A 112 -10.41 -14.19 0.72
N ASP A 113 -11.44 -13.67 0.08
CA ASP A 113 -11.35 -13.03 -1.23
C ASP A 113 -11.76 -11.55 -1.18
N LEU A 114 -11.20 -10.78 -2.12
CA LEU A 114 -11.41 -9.34 -2.20
C LEU A 114 -12.86 -8.98 -2.57
N GLU A 115 -13.52 -9.77 -3.42
CA GLU A 115 -14.90 -9.50 -3.83
C GLU A 115 -15.84 -9.48 -2.64
N ALA A 116 -15.81 -10.51 -1.82
CA ALA A 116 -16.64 -10.59 -0.61
C ALA A 116 -16.33 -9.46 0.38
N PHE A 117 -15.09 -8.96 0.40
CA PHE A 117 -14.73 -7.80 1.21
C PHE A 117 -15.29 -6.50 0.60
N LEU A 118 -15.18 -6.33 -0.74
CA LEU A 118 -15.73 -5.16 -1.44
C LEU A 118 -17.26 -5.10 -1.36
N GLU A 119 -17.95 -6.25 -1.39
CA GLU A 119 -19.40 -6.30 -1.14
C GLU A 119 -19.78 -5.68 0.22
N ARG A 120 -18.99 -5.91 1.27
CA ARG A 120 -19.20 -5.25 2.57
C ARG A 120 -18.94 -3.75 2.51
N CYS A 121 -17.90 -3.32 1.79
CA CYS A 121 -17.66 -1.90 1.55
C CYS A 121 -18.86 -1.27 0.83
N HIS A 122 -19.34 -1.91 -0.23
CA HIS A 122 -20.46 -1.41 -1.04
C HIS A 122 -21.77 -1.38 -0.22
N ALA A 123 -22.03 -2.38 0.61
CA ALA A 123 -23.19 -2.39 1.52
C ALA A 123 -23.14 -1.24 2.55
N ALA A 124 -21.93 -0.75 2.90
CA ALA A 124 -21.72 0.42 3.74
C ALA A 124 -21.68 1.75 2.95
N GLY A 125 -22.01 1.75 1.65
CA GLY A 125 -21.98 2.94 0.79
C GLY A 125 -20.58 3.33 0.27
N GLN A 126 -19.55 2.51 0.53
CA GLN A 126 -18.18 2.72 0.07
C GLN A 126 -18.00 2.05 -1.30
N THR A 127 -18.29 2.76 -2.39
CA THR A 127 -18.34 2.19 -3.75
C THR A 127 -17.25 2.72 -4.68
N ARG A 128 -16.44 3.68 -4.21
CA ARG A 128 -15.42 4.34 -5.03
C ARG A 128 -14.06 3.67 -4.86
N PRO A 129 -13.43 3.16 -5.94
CA PRO A 129 -12.14 2.48 -5.85
C PRO A 129 -11.06 3.41 -5.30
N THR A 130 -10.16 2.86 -4.50
CA THR A 130 -9.11 3.59 -3.78
C THR A 130 -7.68 3.38 -4.28
N PRO A 131 -7.35 2.46 -5.19
CA PRO A 131 -6.02 2.45 -5.80
C PRO A 131 -5.72 3.78 -6.49
N LEU A 132 -4.46 4.25 -6.33
CA LEU A 132 -4.08 5.59 -6.75
C LEU A 132 -2.63 5.66 -7.24
N LEU A 133 -2.37 6.62 -8.11
CA LEU A 133 -1.02 7.05 -8.46
C LEU A 133 -0.67 8.35 -7.71
N LEU A 134 0.56 8.41 -7.20
CA LEU A 134 1.08 9.60 -6.52
C LEU A 134 2.34 10.08 -7.27
N ARG A 135 2.45 11.40 -7.42
CA ARG A 135 3.56 12.07 -8.11
C ARG A 135 4.11 13.22 -7.27
N TYR A 136 5.42 13.23 -7.10
CA TYR A 136 6.15 14.25 -6.35
C TYR A 136 7.34 14.73 -7.17
N PHE A 137 7.54 16.03 -7.21
CA PHE A 137 8.76 16.68 -7.73
C PHE A 137 9.67 17.13 -6.59
N ALA A 138 10.83 17.70 -6.91
CA ALA A 138 11.72 18.30 -5.93
C ALA A 138 10.95 19.30 -5.03
N GLY A 139 11.11 19.17 -3.71
CA GLY A 139 10.33 19.85 -2.67
C GLY A 139 9.10 19.06 -2.21
N GLY A 140 8.62 18.12 -3.03
CA GLY A 140 7.43 17.32 -2.74
C GLY A 140 7.61 16.40 -1.54
N HIS A 141 6.54 16.25 -0.76
CA HIS A 141 6.47 15.38 0.42
C HIS A 141 5.02 15.04 0.74
N ASN A 142 4.80 14.04 1.61
CA ASN A 142 3.49 13.76 2.17
C ASN A 142 3.57 13.72 3.69
N THR A 143 2.69 14.48 4.35
CA THR A 143 2.65 14.51 5.82
C THR A 143 2.17 13.19 6.39
N LEU A 144 2.50 12.91 7.66
CA LEU A 144 2.11 11.68 8.33
C LEU A 144 0.59 11.58 8.48
N HIS A 145 0.00 10.53 7.92
CA HIS A 145 -1.45 10.30 7.85
C HIS A 145 -1.82 8.81 7.97
N GLN A 146 -3.09 8.55 7.87
CA GLN A 146 -3.71 7.22 7.80
C GLN A 146 -4.75 7.23 6.68
N ASP A 147 -4.85 6.16 5.90
CA ASP A 147 -5.81 6.04 4.81
C ASP A 147 -7.10 5.36 5.28
N LEU A 148 -8.05 6.16 5.73
CA LEU A 148 -9.36 5.72 6.21
C LEU A 148 -10.44 6.47 5.42
N TYR A 149 -11.25 5.73 4.65
CA TYR A 149 -12.19 6.29 3.69
C TYR A 149 -13.65 5.86 3.91
N GLY A 150 -13.99 5.50 5.14
CA GLY A 150 -15.33 5.07 5.56
C GLY A 150 -15.28 4.16 6.79
N ASP A 151 -16.41 3.55 7.14
CA ASP A 151 -16.57 2.72 8.33
C ASP A 151 -15.94 1.33 8.19
N VAL A 152 -15.90 0.82 6.95
CA VAL A 152 -15.27 -0.46 6.62
C VAL A 152 -13.84 -0.20 6.14
N ALA A 153 -12.85 -0.66 6.90
CA ALA A 153 -11.45 -0.51 6.55
C ALA A 153 -10.70 -1.84 6.62
N PHE A 154 -9.80 -2.07 5.65
CA PHE A 154 -8.85 -3.17 5.70
C PHE A 154 -7.58 -2.70 6.43
N PRO A 155 -7.01 -3.49 7.35
CA PRO A 155 -5.94 -3.01 8.23
C PRO A 155 -4.56 -2.94 7.59
N LEU A 156 -4.40 -3.41 6.37
CA LEU A 156 -3.16 -3.44 5.61
C LEU A 156 -3.33 -2.78 4.25
N GLN A 157 -2.25 -2.25 3.72
CA GLN A 157 -2.18 -1.67 2.38
C GLN A 157 -0.81 -1.92 1.76
N ALA A 158 -0.67 -1.63 0.48
CA ALA A 158 0.56 -1.82 -0.25
C ALA A 158 0.94 -0.56 -1.05
N VAL A 159 2.22 -0.29 -1.20
CA VAL A 159 2.74 0.76 -2.09
C VAL A 159 3.94 0.23 -2.85
N THR A 160 4.11 0.64 -4.11
CA THR A 160 5.29 0.34 -4.90
C THR A 160 5.83 1.57 -5.61
N ALA A 161 7.15 1.71 -5.70
CA ALA A 161 7.78 2.72 -6.53
C ALA A 161 7.70 2.34 -8.01
N LEU A 162 7.37 3.30 -8.88
CA LEU A 162 7.30 3.12 -10.33
C LEU A 162 8.59 3.55 -11.05
N ASN A 163 9.41 4.35 -10.38
CA ASN A 163 10.71 4.82 -10.87
C ASN A 163 11.81 4.59 -9.81
N ARG A 164 13.07 4.87 -10.13
CA ARG A 164 14.23 4.41 -9.36
C ARG A 164 14.81 5.52 -8.50
N ALA A 165 14.87 5.27 -7.19
CA ALA A 165 15.65 6.10 -6.27
C ALA A 165 17.14 6.10 -6.68
N GLY A 166 17.78 7.26 -6.53
CA GLY A 166 19.18 7.47 -6.90
C GLY A 166 19.43 7.64 -8.43
N THR A 167 18.42 7.38 -9.27
CA THR A 167 18.50 7.56 -10.74
C THR A 167 17.49 8.58 -11.23
N ASP A 168 16.21 8.36 -10.95
CA ASP A 168 15.11 9.18 -11.44
C ASP A 168 14.73 10.27 -10.43
N PHE A 169 15.00 10.04 -9.15
CA PHE A 169 14.79 10.99 -8.06
C PHE A 169 15.76 10.75 -6.89
N ALA A 170 15.86 11.73 -5.99
CA ALA A 170 16.60 11.64 -4.74
C ALA A 170 15.72 12.10 -3.56
N GLY A 171 15.98 11.62 -2.35
CA GLY A 171 15.12 11.81 -1.19
C GLY A 171 13.83 11.00 -1.32
N GLY A 172 12.73 11.47 -0.74
CA GLY A 172 11.42 10.87 -0.90
C GLY A 172 11.27 9.48 -0.29
N GLN A 173 12.04 9.15 0.75
CA GLN A 173 11.88 7.89 1.50
C GLN A 173 10.46 7.75 2.01
N PHE A 174 9.97 6.52 2.03
CA PHE A 174 8.73 6.19 2.73
C PHE A 174 9.00 6.19 4.24
N VAL A 175 8.19 6.92 4.98
CA VAL A 175 8.32 7.04 6.43
C VAL A 175 7.11 6.37 7.08
N LEU A 176 7.37 5.38 7.95
CA LEU A 176 6.35 4.72 8.74
C LEU A 176 6.64 5.03 10.22
N VAL A 177 5.67 5.59 10.92
CA VAL A 177 5.82 5.98 12.33
C VAL A 177 4.93 5.13 13.20
N GLU A 178 5.56 4.40 14.12
CA GLU A 178 4.90 3.61 15.15
C GLU A 178 4.78 4.43 16.43
N GLN A 179 3.56 4.52 16.98
CA GLN A 179 3.27 5.15 18.26
C GLN A 179 2.68 4.13 19.23
N ARG A 180 3.50 3.65 20.15
CA ARG A 180 3.08 2.80 21.27
C ARG A 180 2.47 3.63 22.40
N PRO A 181 1.50 3.09 23.15
CA PRO A 181 0.99 3.78 24.33
C PRO A 181 2.10 4.14 25.32
N ARG A 182 2.11 5.39 25.79
CA ARG A 182 3.07 5.90 26.79
C ARG A 182 4.54 5.81 26.40
N ALA A 183 4.85 5.74 25.12
CA ALA A 183 6.22 5.69 24.59
C ALA A 183 6.45 6.81 23.57
N GLN A 184 7.72 7.09 23.29
CA GLN A 184 8.09 7.96 22.17
C GLN A 184 7.80 7.25 20.85
N SER A 185 7.49 8.03 19.80
CA SER A 185 7.29 7.52 18.47
C SER A 185 8.57 6.96 17.89
N ARG A 186 8.48 5.85 17.17
CA ARG A 186 9.58 5.26 16.41
C ARG A 186 9.32 5.41 14.92
N ALA A 187 10.28 5.97 14.19
CA ALA A 187 10.23 6.05 12.75
C ALA A 187 11.01 4.90 12.09
N HIS A 188 10.41 4.33 11.05
CA HIS A 188 11.07 3.47 10.08
C HIS A 188 11.19 4.27 8.78
N VAL A 189 12.41 4.38 8.27
CA VAL A 189 12.69 5.08 7.00
C VAL A 189 13.04 4.01 5.98
N ILE A 190 12.25 3.92 4.92
CA ILE A 190 12.27 2.80 3.98
C ILE A 190 12.50 3.33 2.57
N ASP A 191 13.55 2.85 1.92
CA ASP A 191 13.78 3.07 0.51
C ASP A 191 12.94 2.06 -0.30
N LEU A 192 12.01 2.58 -1.09
CA LEU A 192 11.18 1.73 -1.95
C LEU A 192 11.96 1.30 -3.19
N GLU A 193 12.09 0.00 -3.38
CA GLU A 193 12.62 -0.55 -4.62
C GLU A 193 11.55 -0.52 -5.71
N ARG A 194 11.95 -0.14 -6.95
CA ARG A 194 11.02 -0.09 -8.09
C ARG A 194 10.40 -1.46 -8.37
N GLY A 195 9.07 -1.51 -8.36
CA GLY A 195 8.30 -2.73 -8.62
C GLY A 195 8.18 -3.69 -7.45
N ALA A 196 8.88 -3.45 -6.33
CA ALA A 196 8.67 -4.16 -5.08
C ALA A 196 7.47 -3.55 -4.33
N PHE A 197 6.65 -4.36 -3.68
CA PHE A 197 5.58 -3.87 -2.82
C PHE A 197 6.05 -3.77 -1.38
N LEU A 198 5.93 -2.58 -0.79
CA LEU A 198 5.97 -2.41 0.65
C LEU A 198 4.55 -2.64 1.19
N LEU A 199 4.42 -3.61 2.09
CA LEU A 199 3.20 -3.98 2.80
C LEU A 199 3.25 -3.36 4.20
N PHE A 200 2.20 -2.68 4.65
CA PHE A 200 2.21 -1.96 5.92
C PHE A 200 0.80 -1.70 6.46
N PRO A 201 0.66 -1.40 7.78
CA PRO A 201 -0.64 -1.15 8.40
C PRO A 201 -1.27 0.16 7.92
N THR A 202 -2.58 0.12 7.68
CA THR A 202 -3.38 1.31 7.38
C THR A 202 -3.46 2.25 8.59
N ARG A 203 -3.68 1.68 9.79
CA ARG A 203 -3.89 2.48 11.02
C ARG A 203 -3.24 1.87 12.26
N GLU A 204 -3.45 0.59 12.50
CA GLU A 204 -3.07 -0.07 13.75
C GLU A 204 -2.52 -1.47 13.48
N ARG A 205 -1.63 -1.93 14.37
CA ARG A 205 -1.19 -3.33 14.42
C ARG A 205 -1.13 -3.83 15.86
N PRO A 206 -1.23 -5.14 16.11
CA PRO A 206 -0.93 -5.72 17.42
C PRO A 206 0.59 -5.71 17.67
N VAL A 207 0.94 -5.46 18.92
CA VAL A 207 2.30 -5.66 19.45
C VAL A 207 2.18 -6.47 20.72
N ASP A 208 3.07 -7.46 20.90
CA ASP A 208 3.07 -8.28 22.10
C ASP A 208 3.63 -7.50 23.28
N GLY A 209 2.93 -7.57 24.37
CA GLY A 209 3.32 -7.03 25.67
C GLY A 209 3.33 -8.11 26.74
N THR A 210 3.76 -7.75 27.93
CA THR A 210 3.85 -8.69 29.08
C THR A 210 2.50 -9.25 29.54
N ARG A 211 1.37 -8.63 29.15
CA ARG A 211 0.01 -9.01 29.53
C ARG A 211 -0.88 -9.39 28.33
N GLY A 212 -0.27 -9.73 27.20
CA GLY A 212 -0.95 -9.98 25.93
C GLY A 212 -0.73 -8.88 24.90
N ALA A 213 -1.31 -9.07 23.70
CA ALA A 213 -1.16 -8.10 22.63
C ALA A 213 -1.97 -6.81 22.89
N TYR A 214 -1.41 -5.69 22.46
CA TYR A 214 -2.05 -4.38 22.50
C TYR A 214 -1.94 -3.67 21.14
N ARG A 215 -2.85 -2.70 20.89
CA ARG A 215 -2.82 -1.90 19.68
C ARG A 215 -1.73 -0.85 19.73
N THR A 216 -0.98 -0.73 18.63
CA THR A 216 -0.10 0.40 18.39
C THR A 216 -0.58 1.16 17.15
N THR A 217 -0.52 2.50 17.20
CA THR A 217 -0.94 3.35 16.10
C THR A 217 0.19 3.49 15.10
N MET A 218 -0.15 3.35 13.82
CA MET A 218 0.79 3.54 12.71
C MET A 218 0.34 4.75 11.88
N ARG A 219 1.29 5.55 11.43
CA ARG A 219 1.11 6.63 10.45
C ARG A 219 2.20 6.52 9.41
N HIS A 220 1.89 6.90 8.20
CA HIS A 220 2.89 6.90 7.12
C HIS A 220 2.90 8.23 6.38
N GLY A 221 3.98 8.46 5.66
CA GLY A 221 4.19 9.64 4.85
C GLY A 221 5.38 9.48 3.92
N VAL A 222 5.74 10.55 3.25
CA VAL A 222 6.88 10.59 2.32
C VAL A 222 7.78 11.75 2.71
N ALA A 223 9.06 11.48 2.94
CA ALA A 223 10.08 12.48 3.17
C ALA A 223 10.23 13.38 1.93
N THR A 224 10.83 14.55 2.10
CA THR A 224 11.00 15.49 0.98
C THR A 224 11.81 14.87 -0.16
N VAL A 225 11.25 14.91 -1.36
CA VAL A 225 11.97 14.62 -2.60
C VAL A 225 12.95 15.78 -2.84
N THR A 226 14.24 15.49 -2.92
CA THR A 226 15.28 16.53 -3.06
C THR A 226 15.65 16.84 -4.51
N ALA A 227 15.41 15.89 -5.42
CA ALA A 227 15.64 16.07 -6.85
C ALA A 227 14.78 15.09 -7.67
N GLY A 228 14.49 15.44 -8.91
CA GLY A 228 13.81 14.59 -9.89
C GLY A 228 12.31 14.44 -9.65
N GLU A 229 11.76 13.34 -10.15
CA GLU A 229 10.34 13.00 -10.07
C GLU A 229 10.17 11.62 -9.43
N ARG A 230 9.40 11.55 -8.35
CA ARG A 230 9.05 10.31 -7.65
C ARG A 230 7.62 9.94 -7.94
N MET A 231 7.40 8.72 -8.44
CA MET A 231 6.06 8.18 -8.69
C MET A 231 5.86 6.85 -7.97
N THR A 232 4.64 6.67 -7.42
CA THR A 232 4.25 5.43 -6.75
C THR A 232 2.82 5.05 -7.10
N LEU A 233 2.55 3.72 -7.05
CA LEU A 233 1.22 3.14 -7.03
C LEU A 233 0.89 2.75 -5.59
N GLY A 234 -0.20 3.28 -5.04
CA GLY A 234 -0.81 2.84 -3.78
C GLY A 234 -1.95 1.87 -4.05
N ILE A 235 -1.99 0.77 -3.31
CA ILE A 235 -3.08 -0.21 -3.32
C ILE A 235 -3.70 -0.28 -1.94
N ILE A 236 -4.88 0.32 -1.81
CA ILE A 236 -5.74 0.24 -0.65
C ILE A 236 -6.84 -0.77 -0.98
N PHE A 237 -7.19 -1.63 -0.03
CA PHE A 237 -8.09 -2.75 -0.30
C PHE A 237 -9.56 -2.43 -0.05
N HIS A 238 -9.90 -1.47 0.80
CA HIS A 238 -11.27 -0.97 0.96
C HIS A 238 -11.57 0.15 -0.03
N ASP A 239 -12.83 0.23 -0.46
CA ASP A 239 -13.31 1.33 -1.28
C ASP A 239 -13.74 2.53 -0.41
N ALA A 240 -13.86 3.71 -1.00
CA ALA A 240 -14.25 4.95 -0.32
C ALA A 240 -15.77 5.22 -0.43
N ALA A 241 -16.29 5.96 0.54
CA ALA A 241 -17.66 6.47 0.53
C ALA A 241 -17.87 7.60 -0.50
#